data_bec886102300665628864c432c4c6a53
#
_entry.id   bec886102300665628864c432c4c6a53
#
_cell.length_a   1.000
_cell.length_b   1.000
_cell.length_c   1.000
_cell.angle_alpha   90.00
_cell.angle_beta   90.00
_cell.angle_gamma   90.00
#
_symmetry.space_group_name_H-M   'P 1'
#
loop_
_entity.id
_entity.type
_entity.pdbx_description
1 polymer ?
#
loop_
_entity_poly.entity_id
_entity_poly.type
_entity_poly.pdbx_seq_one_letter_code
_entity_poly.pdbx_strand_id
1 'polypeptide(L)'
;MEERKPRAKKNGITRERVIECAFDELKENGWECWNARQIARRAGCSTMPIFRLFGSMDELKKEVIARALKVYEEYIYGGMREEKPYKGTGRAYIRFAKEQPRLFKALCVTEEFTGQSFAAIDPTIGRVMREAEKAGDVRGENVKRLHACMTIFVHGAGVMAASGSHLVPDDDICDLLMSDVFQALKAYYKLPQKKRESLAEEEKGETTE
;
A
#
# COMPACT_ATOMS: atom_id res chain seq x y z
N MET A 1 58.01 13.46 21.42
CA MET A 1 57.08 14.19 20.53
C MET A 1 56.13 13.13 19.95
N GLU A 2 54.93 13.10 20.47
CA GLU A 2 53.86 12.15 20.02
C GLU A 2 53.12 12.76 18.84
N GLU A 3 53.22 12.14 17.68
CA GLU A 3 52.50 12.58 16.48
C GLU A 3 51.00 12.36 16.67
N ARG A 4 50.24 13.46 16.77
CA ARG A 4 48.78 13.45 16.71
C ARG A 4 48.32 12.98 15.34
N LYS A 5 47.78 11.75 15.26
CA LYS A 5 47.05 11.26 14.09
C LYS A 5 45.98 12.28 13.69
N PRO A 6 45.84 12.62 12.39
CA PRO A 6 44.84 13.55 11.93
C PRO A 6 43.44 12.96 12.20
N ARG A 7 42.59 13.73 12.90
CA ARG A 7 41.16 13.43 13.05
C ARG A 7 40.55 13.37 11.63
N ALA A 8 40.07 12.18 11.25
CA ALA A 8 39.27 12.02 10.02
C ALA A 8 38.16 13.09 10.04
N LYS A 9 38.04 13.87 8.95
CA LYS A 9 36.95 14.81 8.73
C LYS A 9 35.67 14.01 8.84
N LYS A 10 34.86 14.20 9.88
CA LYS A 10 33.50 13.75 9.98
C LYS A 10 32.74 14.44 8.83
N ASN A 11 32.62 13.78 7.68
CA ASN A 11 31.64 14.19 6.69
C ASN A 11 30.29 14.22 7.42
N GLY A 12 29.70 15.43 7.51
CA GLY A 12 28.42 15.60 8.21
C GLY A 12 27.37 14.66 7.62
N ILE A 13 26.49 14.13 8.47
CA ILE A 13 25.37 13.30 8.01
C ILE A 13 24.55 14.04 6.94
N THR A 14 24.24 13.39 5.84
CA THR A 14 23.46 13.97 4.74
C THR A 14 21.95 13.73 4.95
N ARG A 15 21.13 14.54 4.28
CA ARG A 15 19.67 14.39 4.29
C ARG A 15 19.26 13.00 3.78
N GLU A 16 19.86 12.56 2.68
CA GLU A 16 19.61 11.28 2.02
C GLU A 16 19.91 10.11 2.97
N ARG A 17 21.04 10.19 3.70
CA ARG A 17 21.41 9.15 4.66
C ARG A 17 20.43 9.05 5.81
N VAL A 18 19.89 10.17 6.30
CA VAL A 18 18.86 10.16 7.33
C VAL A 18 17.56 9.55 6.80
N ILE A 19 17.13 9.92 5.59
CA ILE A 19 15.94 9.33 4.95
C ILE A 19 16.11 7.81 4.79
N GLU A 20 17.27 7.36 4.32
CA GLU A 20 17.58 5.94 4.16
C GLU A 20 17.47 5.19 5.50
N CYS A 21 18.13 5.69 6.55
CA CYS A 21 18.06 5.08 7.88
C CYS A 21 16.65 5.10 8.47
N ALA A 22 15.89 6.17 8.23
CA ALA A 22 14.51 6.29 8.70
C ALA A 22 13.56 5.33 7.93
N PHE A 23 13.78 5.13 6.63
CA PHE A 23 13.06 4.17 5.82
C PHE A 23 13.38 2.72 6.22
N ASP A 24 14.65 2.39 6.44
CA ASP A 24 15.05 1.07 6.92
C ASP A 24 14.47 0.78 8.31
N GLU A 25 14.42 1.80 9.20
CA GLU A 25 13.77 1.64 10.51
C GLU A 25 12.29 1.33 10.38
N LEU A 26 11.58 2.01 9.47
CA LEU A 26 10.17 1.72 9.17
C LEU A 26 10.00 0.30 8.62
N LYS A 27 10.84 -0.08 7.66
CA LYS A 27 10.77 -1.38 6.98
C LYS A 27 11.01 -2.55 7.93
N GLU A 28 11.93 -2.40 8.88
CA GLU A 28 12.31 -3.46 9.81
C GLU A 28 11.46 -3.48 11.08
N ASN A 29 11.09 -2.32 11.61
CA ASN A 29 10.51 -2.19 12.94
C ASN A 29 9.11 -1.58 13.00
N GLY A 30 8.61 -1.03 11.86
CA GLY A 30 7.30 -0.37 11.81
C GLY A 30 7.29 1.02 12.45
N TRP A 31 6.11 1.65 12.45
CA TRP A 31 5.93 2.97 13.04
C TRP A 31 6.05 2.96 14.57
N GLU A 32 5.74 1.86 15.23
CA GLU A 32 5.76 1.73 16.69
C GLU A 32 7.16 2.01 17.28
N CYS A 33 8.20 1.65 16.54
CA CYS A 33 9.58 1.88 16.91
C CYS A 33 10.21 3.13 16.26
N TRP A 34 9.49 3.79 15.36
CA TRP A 34 10.01 4.85 14.52
C TRP A 34 10.10 6.19 15.27
N ASN A 35 11.30 6.57 15.70
CA ASN A 35 11.57 7.82 16.42
C ASN A 35 12.98 8.32 16.15
N ALA A 36 13.24 9.60 16.50
CA ALA A 36 14.52 10.26 16.24
C ALA A 36 15.72 9.54 16.87
N ARG A 37 15.55 8.88 18.03
CA ARG A 37 16.66 8.19 18.71
C ARG A 37 17.07 6.92 17.96
N GLN A 38 16.11 6.13 17.50
CA GLN A 38 16.39 4.92 16.73
C GLN A 38 17.03 5.25 15.37
N ILE A 39 16.48 6.26 14.69
CA ILE A 39 17.01 6.73 13.40
C ILE A 39 18.43 7.28 13.57
N ALA A 40 18.69 8.10 14.60
CA ALA A 40 20.02 8.64 14.91
C ALA A 40 21.02 7.51 15.22
N ARG A 41 20.62 6.50 16.00
CA ARG A 41 21.44 5.32 16.29
C ARG A 41 21.83 4.57 15.01
N ARG A 42 20.87 4.32 14.11
CA ARG A 42 21.09 3.67 12.82
C ARG A 42 22.00 4.51 11.91
N ALA A 43 21.82 5.82 11.94
CA ALA A 43 22.63 6.76 11.16
C ALA A 43 24.04 7.03 11.73
N GLY A 44 24.33 6.53 12.94
CA GLY A 44 25.60 6.75 13.62
C GLY A 44 25.84 8.22 14.05
N CYS A 45 24.75 8.94 14.41
CA CYS A 45 24.82 10.35 14.81
C CYS A 45 23.97 10.62 16.06
N SER A 46 23.98 11.87 16.56
CA SER A 46 22.99 12.33 17.53
C SER A 46 21.68 12.75 16.86
N THR A 47 20.64 13.03 17.63
CA THR A 47 19.34 13.48 17.10
C THR A 47 19.37 14.90 16.53
N MET A 48 20.31 15.75 16.97
CA MET A 48 20.38 17.15 16.53
C MET A 48 20.53 17.35 15.03
N PRO A 49 21.38 16.59 14.29
CA PRO A 49 21.42 16.67 12.83
C PRO A 49 20.09 16.38 12.14
N ILE A 50 19.27 15.47 12.68
CA ILE A 50 17.96 15.13 12.10
C ILE A 50 17.06 16.38 12.14
N PHE A 51 16.91 17.00 13.31
CA PHE A 51 16.10 18.20 13.45
C PHE A 51 16.64 19.39 12.66
N ARG A 52 17.98 19.52 12.55
CA ARG A 52 18.58 20.58 11.72
C ARG A 52 18.27 20.38 10.22
N LEU A 53 18.21 19.13 9.72
CA LEU A 53 17.98 18.83 8.30
C LEU A 53 16.51 18.86 7.91
N PHE A 54 15.61 18.51 8.82
CA PHE A 54 14.18 18.33 8.53
C PHE A 54 13.26 19.31 9.28
N GLY A 55 13.75 19.97 10.35
CA GLY A 55 12.94 20.82 11.21
C GLY A 55 12.06 20.02 12.18
N SER A 56 11.34 19.01 11.71
CA SER A 56 10.49 18.14 12.53
C SER A 56 10.56 16.67 12.09
N MET A 57 10.04 15.79 12.93
CA MET A 57 9.86 14.38 12.58
C MET A 57 8.79 14.20 11.50
N ASP A 58 7.79 15.07 11.44
CA ASP A 58 6.71 15.01 10.43
C ASP A 58 7.23 15.29 9.02
N GLU A 59 8.18 16.22 8.88
CA GLU A 59 8.82 16.48 7.59
C GLU A 59 9.67 15.28 7.13
N LEU A 60 10.44 14.66 8.03
CA LEU A 60 11.15 13.42 7.72
C LEU A 60 10.19 12.30 7.34
N LYS A 61 9.05 12.19 8.04
CA LYS A 61 8.02 11.21 7.79
C LYS A 61 7.43 11.31 6.38
N LYS A 62 7.16 12.51 5.89
CA LYS A 62 6.69 12.74 4.52
C LYS A 62 7.65 12.17 3.47
N GLU A 63 8.95 12.38 3.67
CA GLU A 63 9.99 11.83 2.77
C GLU A 63 10.04 10.29 2.81
N VAL A 64 9.88 9.72 4.00
CA VAL A 64 9.86 8.26 4.20
C VAL A 64 8.62 7.65 3.57
N ILE A 65 7.44 8.28 3.73
CA ILE A 65 6.19 7.85 3.07
C ILE A 65 6.34 7.93 1.54
N ALA A 66 6.90 9.02 1.02
CA ALA A 66 7.14 9.15 -0.42
C ALA A 66 8.06 8.03 -0.96
N ARG A 67 9.06 7.61 -0.19
CA ARG A 67 9.92 6.48 -0.55
C ARG A 67 9.18 5.14 -0.46
N ALA A 68 8.35 4.94 0.55
CA ALA A 68 7.53 3.73 0.69
C ALA A 68 6.49 3.60 -0.44
N LEU A 69 5.89 4.73 -0.89
CA LEU A 69 5.01 4.78 -2.05
C LEU A 69 5.72 4.36 -3.34
N LYS A 70 6.99 4.72 -3.53
CA LYS A 70 7.76 4.24 -4.71
C LYS A 70 7.93 2.72 -4.72
N VAL A 71 8.19 2.13 -3.55
CA VAL A 71 8.24 0.66 -3.45
C VAL A 71 6.88 0.05 -3.81
N TYR A 72 5.79 0.59 -3.29
CA TYR A 72 4.43 0.17 -3.65
C TYR A 72 4.17 0.28 -5.15
N GLU A 73 4.51 1.43 -5.77
CA GLU A 73 4.38 1.65 -7.22
C GLU A 73 5.08 0.57 -8.05
N GLU A 74 6.30 0.17 -7.66
CA GLU A 74 7.07 -0.86 -8.36
C GLU A 74 6.33 -2.20 -8.37
N TYR A 75 5.69 -2.59 -7.25
CA TYR A 75 4.84 -3.79 -7.20
C TYR A 75 3.66 -3.67 -8.15
N ILE A 76 2.88 -2.60 -8.05
CA ILE A 76 1.66 -2.43 -8.84
C ILE A 76 1.97 -2.34 -10.34
N TYR A 77 2.99 -1.55 -10.74
CA TYR A 77 3.40 -1.50 -12.15
C TYR A 77 4.02 -2.82 -12.63
N GLY A 78 4.61 -3.61 -11.73
CA GLY A 78 5.02 -4.99 -12.01
C GLY A 78 3.81 -5.85 -12.40
N GLY A 79 2.75 -5.81 -11.61
CA GLY A 79 1.50 -6.53 -11.87
C GLY A 79 0.80 -6.08 -13.16
N MET A 80 0.85 -4.76 -13.48
CA MET A 80 0.27 -4.26 -14.74
C MET A 80 0.94 -4.78 -16.01
N ARG A 81 2.15 -5.33 -15.91
CA ARG A 81 2.85 -5.94 -17.06
C ARG A 81 2.47 -7.40 -17.30
N GLU A 82 1.65 -7.99 -16.44
CA GLU A 82 1.14 -9.34 -16.63
C GLU A 82 0.12 -9.40 -17.78
N GLU A 83 -0.15 -10.61 -18.29
CA GLU A 83 -1.11 -10.86 -19.38
C GLU A 83 -2.50 -10.26 -19.09
N LYS A 84 -2.92 -10.29 -17.81
CA LYS A 84 -4.19 -9.69 -17.33
C LYS A 84 -3.87 -8.54 -16.36
N PRO A 85 -3.59 -7.33 -16.86
CA PRO A 85 -3.06 -6.22 -16.07
C PRO A 85 -3.85 -5.91 -14.80
N TYR A 86 -5.18 -5.83 -14.88
CA TYR A 86 -6.00 -5.55 -13.70
C TYR A 86 -5.93 -6.65 -12.64
N LYS A 87 -5.95 -7.91 -13.04
CA LYS A 87 -5.75 -9.06 -12.14
C LYS A 87 -4.34 -9.05 -11.55
N GLY A 88 -3.34 -8.75 -12.38
CA GLY A 88 -1.94 -8.62 -11.97
C GLY A 88 -1.75 -7.55 -10.90
N THR A 89 -2.47 -6.42 -10.95
CA THR A 89 -2.40 -5.41 -9.87
C THR A 89 -2.91 -5.95 -8.53
N GLY A 90 -3.99 -6.74 -8.54
CA GLY A 90 -4.50 -7.39 -7.33
C GLY A 90 -3.50 -8.38 -6.72
N ARG A 91 -2.88 -9.23 -7.56
CA ARG A 91 -1.79 -10.12 -7.13
C ARG A 91 -0.61 -9.35 -6.54
N ALA A 92 -0.19 -8.30 -7.22
CA ALA A 92 0.91 -7.46 -6.80
C ALA A 92 0.64 -6.78 -5.46
N TYR A 93 -0.58 -6.34 -5.22
CA TYR A 93 -1.01 -5.77 -3.94
C TYR A 93 -0.89 -6.78 -2.78
N ILE A 94 -1.38 -8.00 -2.97
CA ILE A 94 -1.28 -9.08 -1.98
C ILE A 94 0.19 -9.48 -1.77
N ARG A 95 0.98 -9.56 -2.85
CA ARG A 95 2.41 -9.84 -2.78
C ARG A 95 3.17 -8.77 -2.00
N PHE A 96 2.87 -7.48 -2.24
CA PHE A 96 3.43 -6.38 -1.46
C PHE A 96 3.14 -6.54 0.04
N ALA A 97 1.91 -6.91 0.40
CA ALA A 97 1.53 -7.16 1.78
C ALA A 97 2.31 -8.34 2.42
N LYS A 98 2.57 -9.41 1.66
CA LYS A 98 3.35 -10.59 2.10
C LYS A 98 4.82 -10.26 2.27
N GLU A 99 5.43 -9.62 1.28
CA GLU A 99 6.87 -9.39 1.22
C GLU A 99 7.32 -8.15 2.01
N GLN A 100 6.43 -7.16 2.16
CA GLN A 100 6.69 -5.90 2.84
C GLN A 100 5.60 -5.57 3.89
N PRO A 101 5.34 -6.48 4.87
CA PRO A 101 4.18 -6.36 5.76
C PRO A 101 4.17 -5.07 6.59
N ARG A 102 5.33 -4.56 6.97
CA ARG A 102 5.43 -3.30 7.76
C ARG A 102 5.17 -2.08 6.90
N LEU A 103 5.69 -2.05 5.66
CA LEU A 103 5.37 -0.98 4.71
C LEU A 103 3.90 -1.01 4.31
N PHE A 104 3.34 -2.21 4.09
CA PHE A 104 1.91 -2.37 3.82
C PHE A 104 1.06 -1.82 4.97
N LYS A 105 1.33 -2.21 6.21
CA LYS A 105 0.63 -1.67 7.38
C LYS A 105 0.78 -0.15 7.48
N ALA A 106 1.99 0.36 7.24
CA ALA A 106 2.29 1.78 7.32
C ALA A 106 1.55 2.63 6.28
N LEU A 107 1.34 2.10 5.06
CA LEU A 107 0.69 2.83 3.97
C LEU A 107 -0.81 2.57 3.89
N CYS A 108 -1.22 1.32 4.06
CA CYS A 108 -2.55 0.86 3.65
C CYS A 108 -3.51 0.59 4.83
N VAL A 109 -3.00 0.47 6.06
CA VAL A 109 -3.83 0.08 7.22
C VAL A 109 -3.96 1.20 8.24
N THR A 110 -2.95 2.03 8.43
CA THR A 110 -2.92 3.08 9.45
C THR A 110 -2.98 4.48 8.84
N GLU A 111 -4.14 5.14 8.95
CA GLU A 111 -4.32 6.54 8.52
C GLU A 111 -3.61 7.54 9.44
N GLU A 112 -3.35 7.18 10.71
CA GLU A 112 -2.66 8.02 11.71
C GLU A 112 -1.36 8.63 11.22
N PHE A 113 -0.75 8.02 10.22
CA PHE A 113 0.57 8.40 9.77
C PHE A 113 0.57 9.26 8.52
N THR A 114 -0.42 9.13 7.66
CA THR A 114 -0.50 9.93 6.44
C THR A 114 -1.40 11.15 6.60
N GLY A 115 -2.31 11.15 7.60
CA GLY A 115 -3.36 12.16 7.75
C GLY A 115 -4.36 12.15 6.60
N GLN A 116 -4.24 11.19 5.69
CA GLN A 116 -5.07 11.02 4.50
C GLN A 116 -5.31 9.53 4.27
N SER A 117 -6.46 9.18 3.70
CA SER A 117 -6.69 7.78 3.29
C SER A 117 -5.68 7.36 2.22
N PHE A 118 -5.28 6.10 2.24
CA PHE A 118 -4.36 5.56 1.23
C PHE A 118 -4.87 5.80 -0.20
N ALA A 119 -6.17 5.69 -0.43
CA ALA A 119 -6.78 5.96 -1.73
C ALA A 119 -6.53 7.38 -2.25
N ALA A 120 -6.34 8.37 -1.35
CA ALA A 120 -6.05 9.75 -1.74
C ALA A 120 -4.57 9.97 -2.12
N ILE A 121 -3.67 9.12 -1.63
CA ILE A 121 -2.22 9.23 -1.86
C ILE A 121 -1.68 8.18 -2.83
N ASP A 122 -2.51 7.21 -3.26
CA ASP A 122 -2.10 6.15 -4.20
C ASP A 122 -1.78 6.73 -5.58
N PRO A 123 -0.50 6.76 -5.97
CA PRO A 123 -0.09 7.34 -7.25
C PRO A 123 -0.49 6.46 -8.45
N THR A 124 -0.90 5.22 -8.23
CA THR A 124 -1.22 4.25 -9.29
C THR A 124 -2.70 4.24 -9.66
N ILE A 125 -3.57 4.81 -8.81
CA ILE A 125 -5.03 4.66 -8.91
C ILE A 125 -5.59 5.00 -10.30
N GLY A 126 -5.12 6.07 -10.93
CA GLY A 126 -5.59 6.47 -12.26
C GLY A 126 -5.28 5.45 -13.36
N ARG A 127 -4.19 4.68 -13.23
CA ARG A 127 -3.85 3.60 -14.16
C ARG A 127 -4.62 2.33 -13.83
N VAL A 128 -4.71 1.97 -12.56
CA VAL A 128 -5.48 0.81 -12.09
C VAL A 128 -6.94 0.93 -12.54
N MET A 129 -7.55 2.10 -12.41
CA MET A 129 -8.92 2.36 -12.86
C MET A 129 -9.10 2.14 -14.36
N ARG A 130 -8.15 2.56 -15.19
CA ARG A 130 -8.21 2.31 -16.64
C ARG A 130 -8.12 0.82 -16.96
N GLU A 131 -7.30 0.07 -16.26
CA GLU A 131 -7.22 -1.39 -16.45
C GLU A 131 -8.48 -2.10 -15.92
N ALA A 132 -9.11 -1.60 -14.85
CA ALA A 132 -10.40 -2.07 -14.36
C ALA A 132 -11.52 -1.87 -15.40
N GLU A 133 -11.57 -0.69 -16.00
CA GLU A 133 -12.54 -0.35 -17.07
C GLU A 133 -12.42 -1.31 -18.27
N LYS A 134 -11.20 -1.53 -18.75
CA LYS A 134 -10.93 -2.47 -19.85
C LYS A 134 -11.30 -3.90 -19.48
N ALA A 135 -10.86 -4.40 -18.34
CA ALA A 135 -11.09 -5.77 -17.90
C ALA A 135 -12.58 -6.06 -17.64
N GLY A 136 -13.27 -5.13 -16.98
CA GLY A 136 -14.70 -5.24 -16.65
C GLY A 136 -15.59 -5.02 -17.84
N ASP A 137 -15.14 -4.27 -18.85
CA ASP A 137 -15.97 -3.76 -19.93
C ASP A 137 -17.23 -3.04 -19.38
N VAL A 138 -17.00 -2.20 -18.37
CA VAL A 138 -17.98 -1.36 -17.69
C VAL A 138 -17.43 0.05 -17.55
N ARG A 139 -18.30 1.06 -17.49
CA ARG A 139 -17.88 2.48 -17.51
C ARG A 139 -18.54 3.31 -16.42
N GLY A 140 -18.03 4.50 -16.23
CA GLY A 140 -18.58 5.50 -15.33
C GLY A 140 -18.64 5.02 -13.90
N GLU A 141 -19.79 5.17 -13.25
CA GLU A 141 -19.96 4.80 -11.85
C GLU A 141 -19.84 3.29 -11.61
N ASN A 142 -20.20 2.46 -12.60
CA ASN A 142 -20.10 1.01 -12.46
C ASN A 142 -18.65 0.52 -12.35
N VAL A 143 -17.68 1.12 -13.07
CA VAL A 143 -16.26 0.75 -12.89
C VAL A 143 -15.74 1.15 -11.53
N LYS A 144 -16.17 2.30 -10.98
CA LYS A 144 -15.78 2.72 -9.63
C LYS A 144 -16.28 1.73 -8.58
N ARG A 145 -17.55 1.31 -8.67
CA ARG A 145 -18.13 0.32 -7.76
C ARG A 145 -17.46 -1.05 -7.89
N LEU A 146 -17.23 -1.53 -9.10
CA LEU A 146 -16.51 -2.77 -9.37
C LEU A 146 -15.11 -2.70 -8.71
N HIS A 147 -14.39 -1.61 -8.96
CA HIS A 147 -13.05 -1.43 -8.38
C HIS A 147 -13.08 -1.34 -6.86
N ALA A 148 -14.06 -0.63 -6.27
CA ALA A 148 -14.21 -0.55 -4.81
C ALA A 148 -14.43 -1.94 -4.19
N CYS A 149 -15.32 -2.76 -4.75
CA CYS A 149 -15.54 -4.13 -4.29
C CYS A 149 -14.26 -4.98 -4.39
N MET A 150 -13.55 -4.90 -5.53
CA MET A 150 -12.29 -5.62 -5.71
C MET A 150 -11.20 -5.12 -4.75
N THR A 151 -11.17 -3.81 -4.47
CA THR A 151 -10.23 -3.24 -3.49
C THR A 151 -10.50 -3.79 -2.10
N ILE A 152 -11.75 -3.83 -1.66
CA ILE A 152 -12.12 -4.41 -0.35
C ILE A 152 -11.66 -5.88 -0.27
N PHE A 153 -11.88 -6.66 -1.33
CA PHE A 153 -11.47 -8.06 -1.38
C PHE A 153 -9.94 -8.22 -1.28
N VAL A 154 -9.17 -7.54 -2.14
CA VAL A 154 -7.70 -7.68 -2.14
C VAL A 154 -7.07 -7.05 -0.91
N HIS A 155 -7.69 -5.98 -0.36
CA HIS A 155 -7.23 -5.37 0.89
C HIS A 155 -7.42 -6.32 2.08
N GLY A 156 -8.57 -6.98 2.17
CA GLY A 156 -8.81 -8.02 3.18
C GLY A 156 -7.77 -9.14 3.12
N ALA A 157 -7.51 -9.67 1.93
CA ALA A 157 -6.46 -10.67 1.71
C ALA A 157 -5.06 -10.13 2.08
N GLY A 158 -4.75 -8.89 1.71
CA GLY A 158 -3.49 -8.21 2.06
C GLY A 158 -3.31 -8.04 3.56
N VAL A 159 -4.35 -7.60 4.29
CA VAL A 159 -4.30 -7.45 5.76
C VAL A 159 -4.05 -8.80 6.43
N MET A 160 -4.75 -9.85 6.02
CA MET A 160 -4.52 -11.21 6.52
C MET A 160 -3.08 -11.65 6.26
N ALA A 161 -2.57 -11.44 5.04
CA ALA A 161 -1.21 -11.78 4.65
C ALA A 161 -0.16 -11.03 5.50
N ALA A 162 -0.31 -9.71 5.64
CA ALA A 162 0.61 -8.87 6.42
C ALA A 162 0.58 -9.16 7.92
N SER A 163 -0.48 -9.80 8.41
CA SER A 163 -0.62 -10.21 9.82
C SER A 163 -0.07 -11.60 10.12
N GLY A 164 0.42 -12.33 9.10
CA GLY A 164 0.87 -13.72 9.27
C GLY A 164 -0.29 -14.67 9.59
N SER A 165 -1.50 -14.35 9.16
CA SER A 165 -2.68 -15.19 9.41
C SER A 165 -2.58 -16.49 8.63
N HIS A 166 -2.85 -17.62 9.29
CA HIS A 166 -2.98 -18.94 8.65
C HIS A 166 -4.25 -19.08 7.80
N LEU A 167 -5.14 -18.08 7.83
CA LEU A 167 -6.37 -18.05 7.02
C LEU A 167 -6.14 -17.50 5.62
N VAL A 168 -4.94 -17.00 5.31
CA VAL A 168 -4.61 -16.59 3.93
C VAL A 168 -4.52 -17.84 3.07
N PRO A 169 -5.39 -17.99 2.07
CA PRO A 169 -5.26 -19.10 1.13
C PRO A 169 -3.93 -19.05 0.38
N ASP A 170 -3.50 -20.18 -0.15
CA ASP A 170 -2.38 -20.24 -1.09
C ASP A 170 -2.61 -19.31 -2.28
N ASP A 171 -1.54 -18.89 -2.95
CA ASP A 171 -1.61 -17.90 -4.02
C ASP A 171 -2.55 -18.32 -5.15
N ASP A 172 -2.60 -19.60 -5.49
CA ASP A 172 -3.50 -20.15 -6.50
C ASP A 172 -4.97 -20.04 -6.10
N ILE A 173 -5.28 -20.27 -4.82
CA ILE A 173 -6.64 -20.13 -4.28
C ILE A 173 -7.05 -18.67 -4.21
N CYS A 174 -6.16 -17.78 -3.73
CA CYS A 174 -6.40 -16.34 -3.76
C CYS A 174 -6.70 -15.85 -5.17
N ASP A 175 -5.97 -16.37 -6.15
CA ASP A 175 -6.08 -16.01 -7.55
C ASP A 175 -7.41 -16.49 -8.17
N LEU A 176 -7.85 -17.69 -7.80
CA LEU A 176 -9.14 -18.24 -8.17
C LEU A 176 -10.29 -17.41 -7.59
N LEU A 177 -10.28 -17.20 -6.26
CA LEU A 177 -11.32 -16.43 -5.57
C LEU A 177 -11.41 -14.98 -6.09
N MET A 178 -10.28 -14.34 -6.34
CA MET A 178 -10.25 -13.00 -6.95
C MET A 178 -10.87 -13.01 -8.34
N SER A 179 -10.67 -14.09 -9.13
CA SER A 179 -11.29 -14.24 -10.44
C SER A 179 -12.80 -14.44 -10.34
N ASP A 180 -13.27 -15.27 -9.43
CA ASP A 180 -14.68 -15.56 -9.21
C ASP A 180 -15.44 -14.29 -8.79
N VAL A 181 -14.91 -13.56 -7.80
CA VAL A 181 -15.49 -12.28 -7.37
C VAL A 181 -15.52 -11.28 -8.53
N PHE A 182 -14.44 -11.17 -9.31
CA PHE A 182 -14.40 -10.26 -10.45
C PHE A 182 -15.42 -10.61 -11.52
N GLN A 183 -15.59 -11.89 -11.87
CA GLN A 183 -16.56 -12.32 -12.87
C GLN A 183 -18.01 -12.10 -12.39
N ALA A 184 -18.30 -12.36 -11.14
CA ALA A 184 -19.61 -12.08 -10.54
C ALA A 184 -19.94 -10.58 -10.59
N LEU A 185 -19.00 -9.71 -10.18
CA LEU A 185 -19.18 -8.27 -10.24
C LEU A 185 -19.32 -7.76 -11.68
N LYS A 186 -18.51 -8.28 -12.61
CA LYS A 186 -18.59 -7.94 -14.03
C LYS A 186 -19.96 -8.29 -14.62
N ALA A 187 -20.48 -9.47 -14.31
CA ALA A 187 -21.81 -9.90 -14.75
C ALA A 187 -22.90 -8.98 -14.16
N TYR A 188 -22.85 -8.71 -12.86
CA TYR A 188 -23.80 -7.85 -12.18
C TYR A 188 -23.81 -6.42 -12.73
N TYR A 189 -22.64 -5.78 -12.88
CA TYR A 189 -22.59 -4.40 -13.36
C TYR A 189 -22.87 -4.22 -14.85
N LYS A 190 -22.93 -5.31 -15.64
CA LYS A 190 -23.43 -5.32 -17.01
C LYS A 190 -24.96 -5.36 -17.12
N LEU A 191 -25.66 -5.73 -16.05
CA LEU A 191 -27.12 -5.70 -16.03
C LEU A 191 -27.64 -4.25 -16.16
N PRO A 192 -28.79 -4.05 -16.84
CA PRO A 192 -29.49 -2.77 -16.82
C PRO A 192 -29.76 -2.30 -15.38
N GLN A 193 -29.68 -0.99 -15.14
CA GLN A 193 -29.84 -0.43 -13.81
C GLN A 193 -31.17 -0.85 -13.15
N LYS A 194 -32.30 -0.81 -13.87
CA LYS A 194 -33.61 -1.26 -13.36
C LYS A 194 -33.60 -2.71 -12.85
N LYS A 195 -32.87 -3.60 -13.53
CA LYS A 195 -32.77 -5.00 -13.08
C LYS A 195 -31.94 -5.15 -11.83
N ARG A 196 -30.89 -4.34 -11.66
CA ARG A 196 -30.07 -4.33 -10.43
C ARG A 196 -30.84 -3.77 -9.23
N GLU A 197 -31.68 -2.75 -9.47
CA GLU A 197 -32.56 -2.18 -8.46
C GLU A 197 -33.61 -3.20 -8.00
N SER A 198 -34.25 -3.93 -8.94
CA SER A 198 -35.19 -5.00 -8.61
C SER A 198 -34.55 -6.10 -7.77
N LEU A 199 -33.35 -6.57 -8.12
CA LEU A 199 -32.61 -7.56 -7.32
C LEU A 199 -32.33 -7.09 -5.90
N ALA A 200 -31.97 -5.82 -5.74
CA ALA A 200 -31.68 -5.23 -4.42
C ALA A 200 -32.96 -5.02 -3.57
N GLU A 201 -34.14 -4.91 -4.21
CA GLU A 201 -35.43 -4.83 -3.50
C GLU A 201 -35.93 -6.22 -3.08
N GLU A 202 -35.75 -7.25 -3.89
CA GLU A 202 -36.06 -8.64 -3.59
C GLU A 202 -35.31 -9.13 -2.35
N GLU A 203 -33.98 -8.85 -2.25
CA GLU A 203 -33.18 -9.20 -1.08
C GLU A 203 -33.65 -8.49 0.22
N LYS A 204 -34.18 -7.26 0.12
CA LYS A 204 -34.72 -6.55 1.30
C LYS A 204 -36.05 -7.10 1.78
N GLY A 205 -36.85 -7.67 0.86
CA GLY A 205 -38.13 -8.31 1.17
C GLY A 205 -37.97 -9.64 1.91
N GLU A 206 -36.93 -10.42 1.60
CA GLU A 206 -36.66 -11.72 2.23
C GLU A 206 -36.07 -11.58 3.67
N THR A 207 -35.58 -10.41 4.05
CA THR A 207 -34.98 -10.21 5.39
C THR A 207 -36.01 -9.78 6.43
N THR A 208 -37.30 -9.69 6.07
CA THR A 208 -38.38 -9.17 6.94
C THR A 208 -39.38 -10.24 7.39
N GLU A 209 -39.14 -11.52 7.06
CA GLU A 209 -39.85 -12.67 7.60
C GLU A 209 -38.94 -13.47 8.58
#